data_7b1905345a4b445e0011ccde4faef002
#
_entry.id   7b1905345a4b445e0011ccde4faef002
#
_cell.length_a   1.000
_cell.length_b   1.000
_cell.length_c   1.000
_cell.angle_alpha   90.00
_cell.angle_beta   90.00
_cell.angle_gamma   90.00
#
_symmetry.space_group_name_H-M   'P 1'
#
loop_
_entity.id
_entity.type
_entity.pdbx_description
1 polymer ?
#
loop_
_entity_poly.entity_id
_entity_poly.type
_entity_poly.pdbx_seq_one_letter_code
_entity_poly.pdbx_strand_id
1 'polypeptide(L)'
;MADSENAPLIWLIAGEPSGDLIGARLIAALRERTGGRLRIAGIGGEAMAAEGLESLFPISDIAVMGLVEIIPRIPLIKRRMRETIARIRQDRPDIVVSIDVPGFCYDVWKGLRSDDIPLVHYVAPTVWAWRPDRAKKFAAELDHLM
;
A
#
# COMPACT_ATOMS: atom_id res chain seq x y z
N MET A 1 -21.69 -13.93 -12.70
CA MET A 1 -21.82 -12.93 -11.60
C MET A 1 -21.34 -13.51 -10.27
N ALA A 2 -21.62 -14.71 -9.92
CA ALA A 2 -21.14 -15.32 -8.66
C ALA A 2 -19.61 -15.52 -8.56
N ASP A 3 -18.89 -15.61 -9.67
CA ASP A 3 -17.43 -15.82 -9.68
C ASP A 3 -16.59 -14.58 -9.35
N SER A 4 -17.15 -13.38 -9.50
CA SER A 4 -16.41 -12.14 -9.23
C SER A 4 -16.41 -11.76 -7.74
N GLU A 5 -17.41 -12.16 -6.98
CA GLU A 5 -17.47 -11.88 -5.53
C GLU A 5 -16.48 -12.74 -4.72
N ASN A 6 -16.14 -13.93 -5.24
CA ASN A 6 -15.17 -14.84 -4.65
C ASN A 6 -13.72 -14.66 -5.16
N ALA A 7 -13.50 -13.71 -6.06
CA ALA A 7 -12.14 -13.41 -6.51
C ALA A 7 -11.32 -12.78 -5.39
N PRO A 8 -10.01 -13.12 -5.28
CA PRO A 8 -9.16 -12.56 -4.25
C PRO A 8 -9.11 -11.03 -4.33
N LEU A 9 -9.19 -10.38 -3.18
CA LEU A 9 -9.06 -8.93 -3.05
C LEU A 9 -7.64 -8.57 -2.62
N ILE A 10 -6.96 -7.83 -3.46
CA ILE A 10 -5.63 -7.28 -3.16
C ILE A 10 -5.78 -5.78 -2.85
N TRP A 11 -5.30 -5.38 -1.70
CA TRP A 11 -5.27 -3.99 -1.28
C TRP A 11 -3.87 -3.41 -1.49
N LEU A 12 -3.76 -2.40 -2.35
CA LEU A 12 -2.49 -1.83 -2.80
C LEU A 12 -2.29 -0.43 -2.21
N ILE A 13 -1.07 -0.13 -1.78
CA ILE A 13 -0.68 1.20 -1.30
C ILE A 13 0.53 1.67 -2.11
N ALA A 14 0.34 2.72 -2.90
CA ALA A 14 1.42 3.46 -3.55
C ALA A 14 1.28 4.94 -3.17
N GLY A 15 2.36 5.59 -2.81
CA GLY A 15 2.34 6.99 -2.36
C GLY A 15 3.22 7.92 -3.19
N GLU A 16 3.86 7.39 -4.23
CA GLU A 16 4.71 8.15 -5.14
C GLU A 16 4.47 7.72 -6.59
N PRO A 17 4.78 8.58 -7.58
CA PRO A 17 4.60 8.24 -8.99
C PRO A 17 5.36 6.98 -9.43
N SER A 18 6.54 6.73 -8.87
CA SER A 18 7.32 5.51 -9.11
C SER A 18 6.60 4.26 -8.60
N GLY A 19 6.06 4.34 -7.39
CA GLY A 19 5.25 3.26 -6.79
C GLY A 19 3.94 3.02 -7.53
N ASP A 20 3.30 4.07 -8.02
CA ASP A 20 2.10 3.98 -8.85
C ASP A 20 2.35 3.20 -10.15
N LEU A 21 3.46 3.48 -10.82
CA LEU A 21 3.85 2.75 -12.02
C LEU A 21 4.16 1.27 -11.75
N ILE A 22 4.84 0.97 -10.65
CA ILE A 22 5.10 -0.40 -10.20
C ILE A 22 3.78 -1.11 -9.89
N GLY A 23 2.89 -0.45 -9.16
CA GLY A 23 1.57 -0.96 -8.81
C GLY A 23 0.71 -1.30 -10.02
N ALA A 24 0.71 -0.43 -11.03
CA ALA A 24 0.01 -0.67 -12.29
C ALA A 24 0.52 -1.92 -13.02
N ARG A 25 1.84 -2.09 -13.10
CA ARG A 25 2.45 -3.28 -13.70
C ARG A 25 2.13 -4.55 -12.90
N LEU A 26 2.12 -4.46 -11.58
CA LEU A 26 1.74 -5.57 -10.72
C LEU A 26 0.28 -5.98 -10.95
N ILE A 27 -0.65 -5.02 -11.03
CA ILE A 27 -2.05 -5.28 -11.32
C ILE A 27 -2.21 -6.00 -12.66
N ALA A 28 -1.55 -5.49 -13.71
CA ALA A 28 -1.60 -6.09 -15.05
C ALA A 28 -1.09 -7.54 -15.03
N ALA A 29 0.06 -7.79 -14.41
CA ALA A 29 0.64 -9.12 -14.30
C ALA A 29 -0.25 -10.09 -13.49
N LEU A 30 -0.85 -9.63 -12.41
CA LEU A 30 -1.76 -10.43 -11.59
C LEU A 30 -3.05 -10.78 -12.36
N ARG A 31 -3.60 -9.84 -13.12
CA ARG A 31 -4.75 -10.11 -13.99
C ARG A 31 -4.46 -11.15 -15.04
N GLU A 32 -3.32 -11.07 -15.66
CA GLU A 32 -2.89 -12.07 -16.65
C GLU A 32 -2.80 -13.46 -16.00
N ARG A 33 -2.17 -13.57 -14.84
CA ARG A 33 -1.99 -14.86 -14.14
C ARG A 33 -3.29 -15.43 -13.57
N THR A 34 -4.26 -14.61 -13.22
CA THR A 34 -5.55 -15.04 -12.66
C THR A 34 -6.66 -15.18 -13.70
N GLY A 35 -6.35 -14.93 -14.99
CA GLY A 35 -7.36 -14.89 -16.04
C GLY A 35 -8.43 -13.81 -15.79
N GLY A 36 -8.03 -12.68 -15.21
CA GLY A 36 -8.90 -11.58 -14.89
C GLY A 36 -9.68 -11.72 -13.56
N ARG A 37 -9.56 -12.83 -12.87
CA ARG A 37 -10.24 -13.09 -11.58
C ARG A 37 -9.48 -12.44 -10.43
N LEU A 38 -9.61 -11.12 -10.31
CA LEU A 38 -8.92 -10.31 -9.33
C LEU A 38 -9.76 -9.10 -8.97
N ARG A 39 -9.92 -8.83 -7.68
CA ARG A 39 -10.45 -7.56 -7.16
C ARG A 39 -9.30 -6.74 -6.61
N ILE A 40 -9.33 -5.45 -6.84
CA ILE A 40 -8.31 -4.50 -6.37
C ILE A 40 -8.97 -3.34 -5.63
N ALA A 41 -8.35 -2.89 -4.58
CA ALA A 41 -8.67 -1.68 -3.86
C ALA A 41 -7.36 -1.02 -3.39
N GLY A 42 -7.39 0.23 -3.00
CA GLY A 42 -6.18 0.83 -2.44
C GLY A 42 -6.00 2.31 -2.70
N ILE A 43 -4.74 2.69 -2.69
CA ILE A 43 -4.24 4.04 -2.91
C ILE A 43 -3.26 3.98 -4.08
N GLY A 44 -3.51 4.76 -5.12
CA GLY A 44 -2.65 4.84 -6.28
C GLY A 44 -2.89 6.12 -7.06
N GLY A 45 -2.10 6.32 -8.09
CA GLY A 45 -2.19 7.45 -9.00
C GLY A 45 -2.84 7.08 -10.34
N GLU A 46 -2.48 7.84 -11.37
CA GLU A 46 -3.07 7.69 -12.70
C GLU A 46 -2.74 6.36 -13.38
N ALA A 47 -1.54 5.82 -13.15
CA ALA A 47 -1.13 4.56 -13.75
C ALA A 47 -1.96 3.38 -13.20
N MET A 48 -2.15 3.31 -11.90
CA MET A 48 -3.01 2.30 -11.27
C MET A 48 -4.49 2.54 -11.59
N ALA A 49 -4.91 3.79 -11.75
CA ALA A 49 -6.27 4.12 -12.19
C ALA A 49 -6.55 3.63 -13.61
N ALA A 50 -5.57 3.70 -14.51
CA ALA A 50 -5.67 3.12 -15.85
C ALA A 50 -5.88 1.60 -15.83
N GLU A 51 -5.41 0.94 -14.77
CA GLU A 51 -5.66 -0.48 -14.50
C GLU A 51 -6.94 -0.73 -13.68
N GLY A 52 -7.77 0.27 -13.50
CA GLY A 52 -9.09 0.14 -12.86
C GLY A 52 -9.09 0.29 -11.34
N LEU A 53 -8.01 0.79 -10.73
CA LEU A 53 -8.00 1.12 -9.31
C LEU A 53 -8.75 2.45 -9.08
N GLU A 54 -9.72 2.45 -8.19
CA GLU A 54 -10.27 3.68 -7.61
C GLU A 54 -9.50 3.99 -6.33
N SER A 55 -8.67 5.04 -6.35
CA SER A 55 -7.87 5.41 -5.19
C SER A 55 -8.73 5.93 -4.05
N LEU A 56 -8.44 5.50 -2.82
CA LEU A 56 -9.16 5.95 -1.61
C LEU A 56 -9.05 7.47 -1.41
N PHE A 57 -7.90 8.04 -1.76
CA PHE A 57 -7.64 9.47 -1.77
C PHE A 57 -6.50 9.78 -2.78
N PRO A 58 -6.29 11.05 -3.15
CA PRO A 58 -5.17 11.40 -4.04
C PRO A 58 -3.82 11.05 -3.42
N ILE A 59 -2.92 10.45 -4.19
CA ILE A 59 -1.58 10.09 -3.68
C ILE A 59 -0.78 11.31 -3.24
N SER A 60 -1.08 12.48 -3.80
CA SER A 60 -0.48 13.77 -3.39
C SER A 60 -0.68 14.10 -1.91
N ASP A 61 -1.68 13.50 -1.27
CA ASP A 61 -1.92 13.72 0.16
C ASP A 61 -0.85 13.10 1.05
N ILE A 62 -0.20 12.03 0.58
CA ILE A 62 0.85 11.30 1.30
C ILE A 62 2.21 11.36 0.63
N ALA A 63 2.29 11.80 -0.62
CA ALA A 63 3.54 12.05 -1.33
C ALA A 63 4.17 13.35 -0.80
N VAL A 64 5.21 13.21 0.01
CA VAL A 64 5.90 14.36 0.63
C VAL A 64 7.38 14.31 0.30
N MET A 65 7.86 15.38 -0.30
CA MET A 65 9.28 15.59 -0.61
C MET A 65 9.86 16.60 0.37
N GLY A 66 10.59 16.11 1.38
CA GLY A 66 11.37 16.93 2.30
C GLY A 66 10.77 17.15 3.69
N LEU A 67 11.64 17.33 4.68
CA LEU A 67 11.26 17.45 6.10
C LEU A 67 10.45 18.70 6.43
N VAL A 68 10.71 19.81 5.73
CA VAL A 68 10.04 21.09 5.97
C VAL A 68 8.58 21.06 5.46
N GLU A 69 8.32 20.33 4.39
CA GLU A 69 6.99 20.19 3.82
C GLU A 69 6.09 19.21 4.59
N ILE A 70 6.71 18.28 5.32
CA ILE A 70 6.01 17.29 6.14
C ILE A 70 5.27 17.93 7.31
N ILE A 71 5.89 18.86 8.02
CA ILE A 71 5.39 19.39 9.31
C ILE A 71 3.96 19.93 9.21
N PRO A 72 3.61 20.81 8.25
CA PRO A 72 2.23 21.31 8.13
C PRO A 72 1.24 20.24 7.62
N ARG A 73 1.74 19.14 7.04
CA ARG A 73 0.91 18.06 6.49
C ARG A 73 0.69 16.89 7.44
N ILE A 74 1.37 16.85 8.58
CA ILE A 74 1.25 15.77 9.56
C ILE A 74 -0.21 15.46 9.94
N PRO A 75 -1.08 16.44 10.22
CA PRO A 75 -2.49 16.14 10.53
C PRO A 75 -3.22 15.43 9.40
N LEU A 76 -3.00 15.85 8.15
CA LEU A 76 -3.58 15.22 6.98
C LEU A 76 -3.05 13.79 6.81
N ILE A 77 -1.74 13.58 6.90
CA ILE A 77 -1.11 12.26 6.78
C ILE A 77 -1.64 11.29 7.85
N LYS A 78 -1.75 11.74 9.10
CA LYS A 78 -2.33 10.93 10.19
C LYS A 78 -3.80 10.60 9.96
N ARG A 79 -4.56 11.52 9.41
CA ARG A 79 -5.96 11.29 9.02
C ARG A 79 -6.04 10.23 7.93
N ARG A 80 -5.22 10.35 6.87
CA ARG A 80 -5.17 9.39 5.77
C ARG A 80 -4.71 8.00 6.23
N MET A 81 -3.77 7.94 7.14
CA MET A 81 -3.34 6.69 7.75
C MET A 81 -4.50 5.98 8.48
N ARG A 82 -5.24 6.70 9.32
CA ARG A 82 -6.41 6.14 10.04
C ARG A 82 -7.51 5.71 9.08
N GLU A 83 -7.78 6.50 8.05
CA GLU A 83 -8.75 6.20 7.00
C GLU A 83 -8.35 4.92 6.23
N THR A 84 -7.07 4.77 5.90
CA THR A 84 -6.52 3.59 5.25
C THR A 84 -6.72 2.34 6.09
N ILE A 85 -6.34 2.38 7.37
CA ILE A 85 -6.50 1.24 8.29
C ILE A 85 -7.98 0.86 8.43
N ALA A 86 -8.86 1.84 8.63
CA ALA A 86 -10.29 1.60 8.76
C ALA A 86 -10.88 0.98 7.50
N ARG A 87 -10.47 1.46 6.32
CA ARG A 87 -10.95 0.93 5.04
C ARG A 87 -10.44 -0.48 4.76
N ILE A 88 -9.19 -0.79 5.05
CA ILE A 88 -8.64 -2.14 4.94
C ILE A 88 -9.43 -3.12 5.83
N ARG A 89 -9.72 -2.73 7.07
CA ARG A 89 -10.53 -3.54 7.99
C ARG A 89 -11.95 -3.77 7.49
N GLN A 90 -12.53 -2.76 6.87
CA GLN A 90 -13.87 -2.87 6.26
C GLN A 90 -13.87 -3.78 5.05
N ASP A 91 -12.90 -3.61 4.17
CA ASP A 91 -12.80 -4.36 2.90
C ASP A 91 -12.39 -5.83 3.11
N ARG A 92 -11.68 -6.14 4.21
CA ARG A 92 -11.15 -7.46 4.54
C ARG A 92 -10.43 -8.13 3.37
N PRO A 93 -9.33 -7.54 2.87
CA PRO A 93 -8.60 -8.10 1.75
C PRO A 93 -7.89 -9.39 2.11
N ASP A 94 -7.60 -10.19 1.10
CA ASP A 94 -6.79 -11.40 1.24
C ASP A 94 -5.30 -11.08 1.45
N ILE A 95 -4.87 -9.90 1.01
CA ILE A 95 -3.49 -9.43 1.15
C ILE A 95 -3.42 -7.91 1.00
N VAL A 96 -2.52 -7.28 1.75
CA VAL A 96 -2.13 -5.87 1.58
C VAL A 96 -0.72 -5.82 1.00
N VAL A 97 -0.56 -5.14 -0.12
CA VAL A 97 0.73 -4.91 -0.78
C VAL A 97 1.03 -3.42 -0.76
N SER A 98 2.04 -3.04 0.00
CA SER A 98 2.55 -1.68 0.02
C SER A 98 3.79 -1.55 -0.87
N ILE A 99 3.88 -0.43 -1.57
CA ILE A 99 4.93 -0.16 -2.54
C ILE A 99 5.58 1.15 -2.19
N ASP A 100 6.88 1.12 -1.86
CA ASP A 100 7.63 2.30 -1.43
C ASP A 100 6.97 3.03 -0.24
N VAL A 101 7.23 4.33 -0.04
CA VAL A 101 6.66 5.17 1.04
C VAL A 101 6.73 4.50 2.43
N PRO A 102 7.92 4.07 2.87
CA PRO A 102 8.05 3.20 4.05
C PRO A 102 7.55 3.86 5.34
N GLY A 103 7.62 5.18 5.46
CA GLY A 103 7.15 5.89 6.65
C GLY A 103 5.64 5.77 6.86
N PHE A 104 4.86 6.08 5.83
CA PHE A 104 3.40 5.94 5.87
C PHE A 104 2.98 4.48 6.02
N CYS A 105 3.58 3.60 5.23
CA CYS A 105 3.28 2.18 5.25
C CYS A 105 3.58 1.53 6.60
N TYR A 106 4.67 1.90 7.25
CA TYR A 106 5.02 1.38 8.58
C TYR A 106 3.93 1.62 9.63
N ASP A 107 3.38 2.82 9.66
CA ASP A 107 2.31 3.15 10.58
C ASP A 107 1.02 2.38 10.26
N VAL A 108 0.74 2.15 8.97
CA VAL A 108 -0.38 1.31 8.54
C VAL A 108 -0.17 -0.14 8.96
N TRP A 109 1.03 -0.71 8.77
CA TRP A 109 1.34 -2.09 9.19
C TRP A 109 1.17 -2.27 10.70
N LYS A 110 1.68 -1.32 11.49
CA LYS A 110 1.49 -1.33 12.95
C LYS A 110 0.03 -1.35 13.34
N GLY A 111 -0.79 -0.55 12.67
CA GLY A 111 -2.22 -0.50 12.90
C GLY A 111 -2.96 -1.77 12.54
N LEU A 112 -2.43 -2.55 11.57
CA LEU A 112 -3.04 -3.80 11.09
C LEU A 112 -2.46 -5.07 11.73
N ARG A 113 -1.48 -4.96 12.60
CA ARG A 113 -0.71 -6.09 13.15
C ARG A 113 -1.58 -7.19 13.78
N SER A 114 -2.72 -6.84 14.37
CA SER A 114 -3.63 -7.78 15.04
C SER A 114 -4.77 -8.28 14.15
N ASP A 115 -4.80 -7.90 12.88
CA ASP A 115 -5.95 -8.17 12.01
C ASP A 115 -5.82 -9.44 11.15
N ASP A 116 -4.77 -10.23 11.33
CA ASP A 116 -4.50 -11.49 10.58
C ASP A 116 -4.53 -11.32 9.04
N ILE A 117 -4.18 -10.15 8.54
CA ILE A 117 -4.10 -9.87 7.12
C ILE A 117 -2.63 -9.97 6.69
N PRO A 118 -2.28 -10.79 5.68
CA PRO A 118 -0.93 -10.83 5.14
C PRO A 118 -0.46 -9.47 4.64
N LEU A 119 0.69 -8.99 5.14
CA LEU A 119 1.30 -7.71 4.81
C LEU A 119 2.58 -7.94 4.01
N VAL A 120 2.59 -7.49 2.77
CA VAL A 120 3.74 -7.58 1.86
C VAL A 120 4.20 -6.17 1.52
N HIS A 121 5.50 -5.95 1.55
CA HIS A 121 6.10 -4.71 1.07
C HIS A 121 6.99 -4.98 -0.14
N TYR A 122 6.78 -4.21 -1.17
CA TYR A 122 7.53 -4.26 -2.43
C TYR A 122 8.43 -3.03 -2.53
N VAL A 123 9.67 -3.22 -2.93
CA VAL A 123 10.76 -2.23 -2.87
C VAL A 123 11.27 -2.02 -1.45
N ALA A 124 12.24 -2.84 -1.06
CA ALA A 124 12.90 -2.71 0.24
C ALA A 124 13.43 -1.28 0.44
N PRO A 125 13.11 -0.65 1.57
CA PRO A 125 13.61 0.69 1.84
C PRO A 125 15.14 0.67 1.97
N THR A 126 15.80 1.71 1.48
CA THR A 126 17.26 1.87 1.53
C THR A 126 17.81 2.13 2.95
N VAL A 127 17.01 1.93 3.97
CA VAL A 127 17.35 2.15 5.38
C VAL A 127 18.50 1.27 5.90
N TRP A 128 18.75 0.14 5.24
CA TRP A 128 19.86 -0.77 5.59
C TRP A 128 21.25 -0.10 5.49
N ALA A 129 21.40 0.89 4.61
CA ALA A 129 22.66 1.62 4.45
C ALA A 129 22.89 2.67 5.55
N TRP A 130 21.83 3.18 6.18
CA TRP A 130 21.88 4.31 7.08
C TRP A 130 21.42 4.00 8.51
N ARG A 131 20.51 3.04 8.66
CA ARG A 131 19.91 2.67 9.94
C ARG A 131 19.50 1.19 9.98
N PRO A 132 20.41 0.28 10.29
CA PRO A 132 20.14 -1.16 10.36
C PRO A 132 19.06 -1.53 11.41
N ASP A 133 18.92 -0.75 12.48
CA ASP A 133 17.87 -0.90 13.49
C ASP A 133 16.45 -0.71 12.92
N ARG A 134 16.27 0.16 11.92
CA ARG A 134 15.00 0.34 11.23
C ARG A 134 14.63 -0.86 10.37
N ALA A 135 15.59 -1.50 9.72
CA ALA A 135 15.34 -2.70 8.92
C ALA A 135 14.72 -3.81 9.77
N LYS A 136 15.20 -4.01 10.99
CA LYS A 136 14.62 -4.97 11.94
C LYS A 136 13.19 -4.62 12.35
N LYS A 137 12.92 -3.34 12.59
CA LYS A 137 11.57 -2.86 12.93
C LYS A 137 10.58 -3.08 11.80
N PHE A 138 10.97 -2.77 10.55
CA PHE A 138 10.12 -3.00 9.39
C PHE A 138 9.87 -4.50 9.16
N ALA A 139 10.91 -5.32 9.24
CA ALA A 139 10.79 -6.76 9.08
C ALA A 139 9.87 -7.40 10.12
N ALA A 140 9.82 -6.87 11.34
CA ALA A 140 8.95 -7.37 12.40
C ALA A 140 7.44 -7.16 12.13
N GLU A 141 7.08 -6.16 11.32
CA GLU A 141 5.70 -5.82 11.02
C GLU A 141 5.19 -6.45 9.70
N LEU A 142 6.07 -7.07 8.92
CA LEU A 142 5.76 -7.60 7.60
C LEU A 142 5.82 -9.13 7.58
N ASP A 143 4.92 -9.73 6.80
CA ASP A 143 4.97 -11.16 6.49
C ASP A 143 5.97 -11.44 5.36
N HIS A 144 6.13 -10.50 4.44
CA HIS A 144 7.05 -10.63 3.32
C HIS A 144 7.60 -9.28 2.85
N LEU A 145 8.88 -9.25 2.53
CA LEU A 145 9.59 -8.11 1.95
C LEU A 145 10.23 -8.53 0.62
N MET A 146 9.96 -7.77 -0.44
CA MET A 146 10.46 -8.03 -1.78
C MET A 146 11.28 -6.85 -2.32
#